data_793c193f7d4cc168cba5376e4cdfeaa7
#
_entry.id   793c193f7d4cc168cba5376e4cdfeaa7
#
_cell.length_a   1.000
_cell.length_b   1.000
_cell.length_c   1.000
_cell.angle_alpha   90.00
_cell.angle_beta   90.00
_cell.angle_gamma   90.00
#
_symmetry.space_group_name_H-M   'P 1'
#
loop_
_entity.id
_entity.type
_entity.pdbx_description
1 polymer ?
#
loop_
_entity_poly.entity_id
_entity_poly.type
_entity_poly.pdbx_seq_one_letter_code
_entity_poly.pdbx_strand_id
1 'polypeptide(L)'
;MNTFEIENLVEQYPLVKQLINLDEVTWFNPKTTTLAEGLPYVGLTQDDVTQAEARLKRFAPYLCLAFPETQKTQGIIESDVVAIPAMQQALEQRYQQKIAGQLMLKKDSHLPISGSIKARGGIYEVLTHAEKLAIEAG
;
A
#
# COMPACT_ATOMS: atom_id res chain seq x y z
N MET A 1 2.96 -19.39 22.65
CA MET A 1 4.39 -19.12 22.87
C MET A 1 4.65 -19.29 24.36
N ASN A 2 5.56 -20.16 24.74
CA ASN A 2 5.86 -20.37 26.15
C ASN A 2 6.90 -19.35 26.67
N THR A 3 7.09 -19.26 27.98
CA THR A 3 7.98 -18.26 28.60
C THR A 3 9.42 -18.37 28.08
N PHE A 4 9.91 -19.59 27.86
CA PHE A 4 11.25 -19.85 27.35
C PHE A 4 11.45 -19.33 25.90
N GLU A 5 10.43 -19.48 25.06
CA GLU A 5 10.45 -18.93 23.69
C GLU A 5 10.50 -17.39 23.70
N ILE A 6 9.79 -16.75 24.62
CA ILE A 6 9.80 -15.30 24.78
C ILE A 6 11.17 -14.80 25.27
N GLU A 7 11.75 -15.45 26.25
CA GLU A 7 13.08 -15.12 26.79
C GLU A 7 14.17 -15.21 25.71
N ASN A 8 14.16 -16.27 24.90
CA ASN A 8 15.07 -16.41 23.77
C ASN A 8 14.90 -15.31 22.72
N LEU A 9 13.63 -14.91 22.41
CA LEU A 9 13.38 -13.83 21.47
C LEU A 9 13.87 -12.47 22.00
N VAL A 10 13.69 -12.21 23.29
CA VAL A 10 14.17 -10.98 23.94
C VAL A 10 15.70 -10.91 23.94
N GLU A 11 16.38 -12.03 24.17
CA GLU A 11 17.84 -12.10 24.12
C GLU A 11 18.37 -11.88 22.71
N GLN A 12 17.75 -12.51 21.72
CA GLN A 12 18.15 -12.40 20.31
C GLN A 12 17.79 -11.04 19.69
N TYR A 13 16.67 -10.46 20.10
CA TYR A 13 16.13 -9.21 19.56
C TYR A 13 15.74 -8.24 20.68
N PRO A 14 16.67 -7.37 21.17
CA PRO A 14 16.40 -6.44 22.27
C PRO A 14 15.17 -5.56 22.10
N LEU A 15 14.79 -5.23 20.83
CA LEU A 15 13.58 -4.47 20.52
C LEU A 15 12.30 -5.19 20.99
N VAL A 16 12.29 -6.52 21.02
CA VAL A 16 11.16 -7.32 21.50
C VAL A 16 10.83 -7.01 22.94
N LYS A 17 11.85 -6.79 23.79
CA LYS A 17 11.66 -6.39 25.19
C LYS A 17 10.95 -5.05 25.30
N GLN A 18 11.36 -4.06 24.50
CA GLN A 18 10.71 -2.74 24.47
C GLN A 18 9.25 -2.83 24.04
N LEU A 19 8.96 -3.64 23.02
CA LEU A 19 7.58 -3.87 22.55
C LEU A 19 6.71 -4.57 23.61
N ILE A 20 7.26 -5.55 24.34
CA ILE A 20 6.55 -6.24 25.44
C ILE A 20 6.23 -5.25 26.58
N ASN A 21 7.14 -4.32 26.87
CA ASN A 21 6.95 -3.28 27.88
C ASN A 21 6.00 -2.15 27.43
N LEU A 22 5.56 -2.15 26.16
CA LEU A 22 4.80 -1.07 25.53
C LEU A 22 5.55 0.26 25.49
N ASP A 23 6.89 0.21 25.40
CA ASP A 23 7.72 1.39 25.26
C ASP A 23 7.48 2.03 23.89
N GLU A 24 7.51 3.37 23.82
CA GLU A 24 7.51 4.09 22.54
C GLU A 24 8.86 3.87 21.85
N VAL A 25 8.82 3.25 20.66
CA VAL A 25 10.05 2.90 19.93
C VAL A 25 10.02 3.44 18.50
N THR A 26 11.20 3.82 18.02
CA THR A 26 11.46 4.09 16.61
C THR A 26 12.50 3.08 16.12
N TRP A 27 12.11 2.33 15.08
CA TRP A 27 12.99 1.34 14.49
C TRP A 27 13.20 1.60 13.01
N PHE A 28 14.45 1.65 12.60
CA PHE A 28 14.83 1.73 11.17
C PHE A 28 15.37 0.37 10.74
N ASN A 29 14.84 -0.15 9.63
CA ASN A 29 15.29 -1.42 9.08
C ASN A 29 16.80 -1.35 8.74
N PRO A 30 17.67 -2.09 9.41
CA PRO A 30 19.10 -2.06 9.10
C PRO A 30 19.45 -2.73 7.76
N LYS A 31 18.50 -3.47 7.18
CA LYS A 31 18.64 -4.16 5.88
C LYS A 31 18.07 -3.34 4.73
N THR A 32 18.01 -2.01 4.86
CA THR A 32 17.65 -1.15 3.72
C THR A 32 18.71 -1.28 2.62
N THR A 33 18.26 -1.30 1.39
CA THR A 33 19.13 -1.38 0.22
C THR A 33 18.63 -0.44 -0.88
N THR A 34 19.42 -0.26 -1.90
CA THR A 34 19.02 0.51 -3.07
C THR A 34 17.96 -0.24 -3.88
N LEU A 35 17.19 0.48 -4.71
CA LEU A 35 16.20 -0.15 -5.60
C LEU A 35 16.86 -1.19 -6.53
N ALA A 36 18.04 -0.86 -7.08
CA ALA A 36 18.76 -1.75 -7.99
C ALA A 36 19.18 -3.07 -7.33
N GLU A 37 19.56 -3.03 -6.06
CA GLU A 37 19.93 -4.22 -5.30
C GLU A 37 18.72 -5.02 -4.80
N GLY A 38 17.61 -4.32 -4.48
CA GLY A 38 16.42 -4.95 -3.93
C GLY A 38 15.51 -5.60 -4.98
N LEU A 39 15.37 -5.01 -6.17
CA LEU A 39 14.47 -5.49 -7.23
C LEU A 39 14.64 -6.97 -7.59
N PRO A 40 15.86 -7.54 -7.71
CA PRO A 40 16.04 -8.96 -8.03
C PRO A 40 15.38 -9.92 -7.03
N TYR A 41 15.12 -9.46 -5.79
CA TYR A 41 14.53 -10.29 -4.74
C TYR A 41 13.02 -10.11 -4.59
N VAL A 42 12.39 -9.21 -5.35
CA VAL A 42 10.94 -8.95 -5.27
C VAL A 42 10.12 -10.07 -5.88
N GLY A 43 10.67 -10.82 -6.84
CA GLY A 43 9.97 -11.88 -7.56
C GLY A 43 8.93 -11.37 -8.55
N LEU A 44 8.90 -10.06 -8.84
CA LEU A 44 8.04 -9.42 -9.83
C LEU A 44 8.90 -8.67 -10.85
N THR A 45 8.39 -8.59 -12.07
CA THR A 45 9.03 -7.91 -13.20
C THR A 45 8.24 -6.67 -13.63
N GLN A 46 8.81 -5.88 -14.52
CA GLN A 46 8.08 -4.78 -15.15
C GLN A 46 6.86 -5.29 -15.96
N ASP A 47 6.96 -6.49 -16.53
CA ASP A 47 5.87 -7.12 -17.28
C ASP A 47 4.66 -7.43 -16.37
N ASP A 48 4.89 -7.86 -15.14
CA ASP A 48 3.81 -8.09 -14.16
C ASP A 48 3.05 -6.79 -13.88
N VAL A 49 3.76 -5.68 -13.73
CA VAL A 49 3.15 -4.34 -13.53
C VAL A 49 2.34 -3.93 -14.75
N THR A 50 2.90 -4.10 -15.95
CA THR A 50 2.25 -3.77 -17.23
C THR A 50 0.98 -4.61 -17.44
N GLN A 51 1.03 -5.91 -17.16
CA GLN A 51 -0.13 -6.80 -17.24
C GLN A 51 -1.22 -6.42 -16.23
N ALA A 52 -0.83 -6.06 -15.02
CA ALA A 52 -1.77 -5.61 -13.99
C ALA A 52 -2.50 -4.33 -14.41
N GLU A 53 -1.78 -3.36 -14.97
CA GLU A 53 -2.37 -2.13 -15.50
C GLU A 53 -3.33 -2.43 -16.68
N ALA A 54 -2.90 -3.25 -17.61
CA ALA A 54 -3.71 -3.65 -18.78
C ALA A 54 -5.00 -4.35 -18.34
N ARG A 55 -4.94 -5.21 -17.32
CA ARG A 55 -6.12 -5.89 -16.76
C ARG A 55 -7.10 -4.89 -16.17
N LEU A 56 -6.65 -3.95 -15.35
CA LEU A 56 -7.53 -2.91 -14.79
C LEU A 56 -8.21 -2.09 -15.91
N LYS A 57 -7.48 -1.75 -16.96
CA LYS A 57 -8.05 -1.05 -18.12
C LYS A 57 -9.07 -1.89 -18.89
N ARG A 58 -8.84 -3.19 -19.07
CA ARG A 58 -9.81 -4.10 -19.73
C ARG A 58 -11.13 -4.19 -18.97
N PHE A 59 -11.06 -4.23 -17.64
CA PHE A 59 -12.25 -4.33 -16.81
C PHE A 59 -12.92 -2.97 -16.49
N ALA A 60 -12.32 -1.85 -16.85
CA ALA A 60 -12.86 -0.52 -16.56
C ALA A 60 -14.31 -0.31 -17.05
N PRO A 61 -14.73 -0.74 -18.27
CA PRO A 61 -16.12 -0.66 -18.70
C PRO A 61 -17.08 -1.46 -17.81
N TYR A 62 -16.68 -2.64 -17.37
CA TYR A 62 -17.45 -3.44 -16.42
C TYR A 62 -17.57 -2.74 -15.07
N LEU A 63 -16.49 -2.14 -14.57
CA LEU A 63 -16.51 -1.39 -13.31
C LEU A 63 -17.45 -0.18 -13.36
N CYS A 64 -17.53 0.52 -14.49
CA CYS A 64 -18.52 1.60 -14.69
C CYS A 64 -19.97 1.11 -14.57
N LEU A 65 -20.23 -0.14 -14.98
CA LEU A 65 -21.55 -0.74 -14.94
C LEU A 65 -21.90 -1.26 -13.53
N ALA A 66 -20.97 -1.99 -12.94
CA ALA A 66 -21.14 -2.61 -11.62
C ALA A 66 -21.12 -1.58 -10.47
N PHE A 67 -20.35 -0.50 -10.65
CA PHE A 67 -20.16 0.56 -9.66
C PHE A 67 -20.29 1.94 -10.33
N PRO A 68 -21.51 2.47 -10.47
CA PRO A 68 -21.78 3.72 -11.20
C PRO A 68 -20.97 4.93 -10.71
N GLU A 69 -20.57 4.96 -9.45
CA GLU A 69 -19.71 5.99 -8.88
C GLU A 69 -18.32 6.08 -9.55
N THR A 70 -17.87 5.00 -10.21
CA THR A 70 -16.59 4.98 -10.95
C THR A 70 -16.71 5.60 -12.36
N GLN A 71 -17.90 5.95 -12.83
CA GLN A 71 -18.10 6.53 -14.17
C GLN A 71 -17.31 7.82 -14.37
N LYS A 72 -17.16 8.64 -13.31
CA LYS A 72 -16.39 9.90 -13.35
C LYS A 72 -14.92 9.67 -13.72
N THR A 73 -14.37 8.51 -13.36
CA THR A 73 -13.00 8.09 -13.63
C THR A 73 -12.92 7.01 -14.71
N GLN A 74 -14.03 6.82 -15.49
CA GLN A 74 -14.10 5.83 -16.56
C GLN A 74 -13.77 4.40 -16.08
N GLY A 75 -14.18 4.05 -14.84
CA GLY A 75 -13.93 2.75 -14.24
C GLY A 75 -12.53 2.57 -13.65
N ILE A 76 -11.69 3.60 -13.67
CA ILE A 76 -10.35 3.55 -13.06
C ILE A 76 -10.46 3.90 -11.57
N ILE A 77 -10.06 2.96 -10.72
CA ILE A 77 -10.04 3.14 -9.26
C ILE A 77 -8.65 3.64 -8.87
N GLU A 78 -8.49 4.95 -8.81
CA GLU A 78 -7.24 5.61 -8.47
C GLU A 78 -7.50 6.85 -7.62
N SER A 79 -6.67 7.06 -6.59
CA SER A 79 -6.80 8.20 -5.70
C SER A 79 -5.82 9.32 -6.05
N ASP A 80 -6.26 10.55 -5.83
CA ASP A 80 -5.42 11.73 -6.00
C ASP A 80 -4.26 11.76 -5.00
N VAL A 81 -3.18 12.42 -5.39
CA VAL A 81 -2.11 12.84 -4.51
C VAL A 81 -2.13 14.37 -4.45
N VAL A 82 -2.31 14.93 -3.27
CA VAL A 82 -2.40 16.38 -3.07
C VAL A 82 -1.39 16.87 -2.04
N ALA A 83 -0.85 18.07 -2.24
CA ALA A 83 -0.01 18.71 -1.24
C ALA A 83 -0.87 19.17 -0.05
N ILE A 84 -0.34 18.99 1.17
CA ILE A 84 -1.00 19.42 2.41
C ILE A 84 -0.13 20.43 3.20
N PRO A 85 0.09 21.62 2.66
CA PRO A 85 1.04 22.60 3.23
C PRO A 85 0.67 23.06 4.63
N ALA A 86 -0.62 23.18 4.94
CA ALA A 86 -1.07 23.55 6.29
C ALA A 86 -0.66 22.50 7.35
N MET A 87 -0.77 21.22 7.02
CA MET A 87 -0.32 20.14 7.90
C MET A 87 1.20 20.16 8.03
N GLN A 88 1.91 20.35 6.92
CA GLN A 88 3.37 20.45 6.93
C GLN A 88 3.83 21.56 7.87
N GLN A 89 3.26 22.76 7.75
CA GLN A 89 3.56 23.89 8.62
C GLN A 89 3.28 23.61 10.09
N ALA A 90 2.13 22.97 10.39
CA ALA A 90 1.77 22.59 11.75
C ALA A 90 2.76 21.61 12.37
N LEU A 91 3.22 20.62 11.61
CA LEU A 91 4.23 19.66 12.05
C LEU A 91 5.61 20.32 12.27
N GLU A 92 6.03 21.19 11.34
CA GLU A 92 7.27 21.95 11.48
C GLU A 92 7.27 22.83 12.73
N GLN A 93 6.16 23.48 13.02
CA GLN A 93 6.00 24.28 14.24
C GLN A 93 6.00 23.41 15.50
N ARG A 94 5.27 22.31 15.48
CA ARG A 94 5.15 21.41 16.64
C ARG A 94 6.50 20.78 17.02
N TYR A 95 7.25 20.33 16.03
CA TYR A 95 8.50 19.59 16.25
C TYR A 95 9.76 20.47 16.11
N GLN A 96 9.60 21.76 15.81
CA GLN A 96 10.71 22.72 15.60
C GLN A 96 11.73 22.20 14.59
N GLN A 97 11.25 21.47 13.57
CA GLN A 97 12.05 20.85 12.51
C GLN A 97 11.48 21.19 11.15
N LYS A 98 12.36 21.52 10.19
CA LYS A 98 11.97 21.71 8.79
C LYS A 98 11.83 20.36 8.08
N ILE A 99 10.72 20.20 7.37
CA ILE A 99 10.47 19.06 6.50
C ILE A 99 11.08 19.37 5.13
N ALA A 100 12.09 18.59 4.73
CA ALA A 100 12.68 18.70 3.40
C ALA A 100 11.69 18.21 2.34
N GLY A 101 11.38 19.06 1.35
CA GLY A 101 10.42 18.74 0.29
C GLY A 101 8.98 19.10 0.64
N GLN A 102 8.04 18.38 0.07
CA GLN A 102 6.60 18.61 0.24
C GLN A 102 5.92 17.43 0.94
N LEU A 103 5.08 17.73 1.93
CA LEU A 103 4.21 16.74 2.52
C LEU A 103 2.99 16.53 1.63
N MET A 104 2.83 15.29 1.16
CA MET A 104 1.76 14.90 0.23
C MET A 104 0.80 13.94 0.90
N LEU A 105 -0.47 14.04 0.57
CA LEU A 105 -1.51 13.11 1.00
C LEU A 105 -2.01 12.30 -0.19
N LYS A 106 -1.87 10.98 -0.12
CA LYS A 106 -2.54 10.02 -1.01
C LYS A 106 -3.97 9.82 -0.48
N LYS A 107 -4.99 10.26 -1.25
CA LYS A 107 -6.38 10.34 -0.81
C LYS A 107 -7.13 9.00 -0.92
N ASP A 108 -6.57 7.93 -0.39
CA ASP A 108 -7.19 6.58 -0.49
C ASP A 108 -8.57 6.49 0.19
N SER A 109 -8.84 7.35 1.18
CA SER A 109 -10.16 7.49 1.79
C SER A 109 -11.25 8.05 0.87
N HIS A 110 -10.89 8.57 -0.32
CA HIS A 110 -11.81 9.10 -1.33
C HIS A 110 -11.98 8.16 -2.51
N LEU A 111 -11.39 6.97 -2.46
CA LEU A 111 -11.60 5.96 -3.49
C LEU A 111 -13.08 5.58 -3.58
N PRO A 112 -13.63 5.39 -4.80
CA PRO A 112 -14.98 4.91 -4.97
C PRO A 112 -15.17 3.52 -4.37
N ILE A 113 -16.39 3.08 -4.20
CA ILE A 113 -16.83 1.77 -3.72
C ILE A 113 -16.72 1.63 -2.19
N SER A 114 -15.52 1.78 -1.58
CA SER A 114 -15.38 1.57 -0.14
C SER A 114 -14.62 2.68 0.59
N GLY A 115 -14.18 3.72 -0.10
CA GLY A 115 -13.36 4.77 0.53
C GLY A 115 -12.04 4.25 1.11
N SER A 116 -11.46 3.23 0.48
CA SER A 116 -10.26 2.54 0.95
C SER A 116 -9.49 1.90 -0.20
N ILE A 117 -8.17 1.81 -0.07
CA ILE A 117 -7.32 1.06 -1.00
C ILE A 117 -7.75 -0.40 -1.16
N LYS A 118 -8.47 -0.96 -0.22
CA LYS A 118 -9.01 -2.33 -0.28
C LYS A 118 -9.97 -2.53 -1.45
N ALA A 119 -10.72 -1.50 -1.85
CA ALA A 119 -11.56 -1.55 -3.03
C ALA A 119 -10.75 -1.89 -4.29
N ARG A 120 -9.60 -1.26 -4.49
CA ARG A 120 -8.76 -1.52 -5.67
C ARG A 120 -8.14 -2.91 -5.64
N GLY A 121 -7.48 -3.29 -4.54
CA GLY A 121 -6.80 -4.57 -4.42
C GLY A 121 -7.74 -5.76 -4.41
N GLY A 122 -8.83 -5.70 -3.64
CA GLY A 122 -9.81 -6.77 -3.56
C GLY A 122 -10.55 -7.00 -4.88
N ILE A 123 -10.95 -5.93 -5.57
CA ILE A 123 -11.58 -6.05 -6.89
C ILE A 123 -10.58 -6.63 -7.91
N TYR A 124 -9.34 -6.16 -7.91
CA TYR A 124 -8.31 -6.68 -8.81
C TYR A 124 -8.13 -8.19 -8.66
N GLU A 125 -8.07 -8.70 -7.43
CA GLU A 125 -7.94 -10.13 -7.14
C GLU A 125 -9.12 -10.93 -7.69
N VAL A 126 -10.35 -10.48 -7.43
CA VAL A 126 -11.57 -11.12 -7.97
C VAL A 126 -11.57 -11.13 -9.50
N LEU A 127 -11.22 -10.02 -10.14
CA LEU A 127 -11.19 -9.92 -11.61
C LEU A 127 -10.08 -10.80 -12.21
N THR A 128 -8.93 -10.88 -11.55
CA THR A 128 -7.83 -11.76 -11.97
C THR A 128 -8.26 -13.22 -11.93
N HIS A 129 -8.92 -13.62 -10.86
CA HIS A 129 -9.43 -14.99 -10.71
C HIS A 129 -10.53 -15.30 -11.74
N ALA A 130 -11.47 -14.39 -11.95
CA ALA A 130 -12.54 -14.54 -12.94
C ALA A 130 -11.99 -14.66 -14.38
N GLU A 131 -11.00 -13.80 -14.74
CA GLU A 131 -10.34 -13.86 -16.06
C GLU A 131 -9.63 -15.22 -16.25
N LYS A 132 -8.94 -15.70 -15.22
CA LYS A 132 -8.29 -17.02 -15.26
C LYS A 132 -9.29 -18.14 -15.52
N LEU A 133 -10.38 -18.19 -14.74
CA LEU A 133 -11.42 -19.21 -14.91
C LEU A 133 -12.06 -19.15 -16.30
N ALA A 134 -12.32 -17.94 -16.83
CA ALA A 134 -12.89 -17.77 -18.16
C ALA A 134 -11.95 -18.30 -19.27
N ILE A 135 -10.64 -18.04 -19.15
CA ILE A 135 -9.64 -18.52 -20.10
C ILE A 135 -9.49 -20.04 -20.04
N GLU A 136 -9.51 -20.63 -18.83
CA GLU A 136 -9.38 -22.09 -18.62
C GLU A 136 -10.63 -22.86 -19.09
N ALA A 137 -11.79 -22.22 -19.06
CA ALA A 137 -13.05 -22.84 -19.51
C ALA A 137 -13.26 -22.82 -21.03
N GLY A 138 -12.49 -22.04 -21.79
CA GLY A 138 -12.54 -21.94 -23.27
C GLY A 138 -13.55 -20.92 -23.69
#